data_93a112cc9ecca91ace2830062c8792b9
#
_entry.id   93a112cc9ecca91ace2830062c8792b9
#
_cell.length_a   1.000
_cell.length_b   1.000
_cell.length_c   1.000
_cell.angle_alpha   90.00
_cell.angle_beta   90.00
_cell.angle_gamma   90.00
#
_symmetry.space_group_name_H-M   'P 1'
#
loop_
_entity.id
_entity.type
_entity.pdbx_description
1 polymer ?
#
loop_
_entity_poly.entity_id
_entity_poly.type
_entity_poly.pdbx_seq_one_letter_code
_entity_poly.pdbx_strand_id
1 'polypeptide(L)'
;MLTLDPDSNRQFIIIRNHQDIAVCTTELNEQGQLISQTTAEFDSQNRIRGFFCYTAAAGRITACRIYHYHTPPFAQEDGFADYRDTGNGLQLLCYTHSYRISAQTARCDWFDAQGELTYYDWFVHDPDIGEHIYAGTYLPHETEHLPANQIQPYLPVYTD
;
A
#
# COMPACT_ATOMS: atom_id res chain seq x y z
N MET A 1 5.46 -19.81 -10.40
CA MET A 1 4.14 -20.30 -10.88
C MET A 1 3.75 -19.47 -12.10
N LEU A 2 3.37 -20.11 -13.19
CA LEU A 2 2.84 -19.42 -14.39
C LEU A 2 1.33 -19.41 -14.29
N THR A 3 0.72 -18.24 -14.36
CA THR A 3 -0.74 -18.05 -14.36
C THR A 3 -1.14 -17.35 -15.65
N LEU A 4 -2.16 -17.85 -16.32
CA LEU A 4 -2.77 -17.22 -17.50
C LEU A 4 -3.98 -16.42 -17.03
N ASP A 5 -4.09 -15.18 -17.49
CA ASP A 5 -5.31 -14.40 -17.36
C ASP A 5 -6.19 -14.71 -18.59
N PRO A 6 -7.31 -15.43 -18.44
CA PRO A 6 -8.12 -15.88 -19.55
C PRO A 6 -8.79 -14.72 -20.33
N ASP A 7 -8.93 -13.54 -19.72
CA ASP A 7 -9.62 -12.40 -20.31
C ASP A 7 -8.70 -11.46 -21.11
N SER A 8 -7.38 -11.54 -20.89
CA SER A 8 -6.41 -10.59 -21.49
C SER A 8 -5.33 -11.23 -22.35
N ASN A 9 -5.28 -12.56 -22.50
CA ASN A 9 -4.22 -13.33 -23.14
C ASN A 9 -2.81 -12.99 -22.59
N ARG A 10 -2.72 -12.53 -21.33
CA ARG A 10 -1.47 -12.19 -20.67
C ARG A 10 -0.96 -13.36 -19.84
N GLN A 11 0.35 -13.47 -19.76
CA GLN A 11 1.02 -14.50 -18.96
C GLN A 11 1.67 -13.83 -17.75
N PHE A 12 1.49 -14.42 -16.58
CA PHE A 12 2.12 -13.95 -15.35
C PHE A 12 3.06 -15.03 -14.79
N ILE A 13 4.28 -14.63 -14.49
CA ILE A 13 5.26 -15.45 -13.77
C ILE A 13 5.41 -14.85 -12.38
N ILE A 14 4.99 -15.58 -11.36
CA ILE A 14 5.04 -15.14 -9.96
C ILE A 14 6.10 -15.98 -9.24
N ILE A 15 7.10 -15.30 -8.70
CA ILE A 15 8.12 -15.86 -7.82
C ILE A 15 7.75 -15.48 -6.38
N ARG A 16 7.71 -16.49 -5.50
CA ARG A 16 7.40 -16.32 -4.08
C ARG A 16 8.59 -16.70 -3.23
N ASN A 17 8.74 -16.04 -2.08
CA ASN A 17 9.71 -16.44 -1.05
C ASN A 17 9.18 -17.62 -0.21
N HIS A 18 9.96 -18.03 0.79
CA HIS A 18 9.61 -19.13 1.70
C HIS A 18 8.39 -18.84 2.61
N GLN A 19 7.95 -17.58 2.69
CA GLN A 19 6.76 -17.13 3.43
C GLN A 19 5.54 -16.99 2.52
N ASP A 20 5.61 -17.52 1.27
CA ASP A 20 4.58 -17.41 0.23
C ASP A 20 4.27 -15.97 -0.23
N ILE A 21 5.15 -15.02 0.06
CA ILE A 21 5.03 -13.63 -0.40
C ILE A 21 5.53 -13.53 -1.84
N ALA A 22 4.76 -12.92 -2.75
CA ALA A 22 5.20 -12.64 -4.10
C ALA A 22 6.33 -11.60 -4.08
N VAL A 23 7.55 -12.02 -4.42
CA VAL A 23 8.74 -11.16 -4.44
C VAL A 23 9.06 -10.63 -5.82
N CYS A 24 8.56 -11.29 -6.85
CA CYS A 24 8.65 -10.82 -8.23
C CYS A 24 7.42 -11.30 -9.01
N THR A 25 6.80 -10.37 -9.73
CA THR A 25 5.72 -10.67 -10.68
C THR A 25 6.12 -10.12 -12.04
N THR A 26 6.21 -10.99 -13.04
CA THR A 26 6.54 -10.63 -14.42
C THR A 26 5.31 -10.84 -15.29
N GLU A 27 4.93 -9.81 -16.03
CA GLU A 27 3.82 -9.81 -16.99
C GLU A 27 4.39 -9.87 -18.41
N LEU A 28 3.92 -10.83 -19.19
CA LEU A 28 4.31 -11.04 -20.59
C LEU A 28 3.09 -10.93 -21.50
N ASN A 29 3.31 -10.48 -22.74
CA ASN A 29 2.28 -10.54 -23.77
C ASN A 29 2.14 -11.96 -24.34
N GLU A 30 1.21 -12.14 -25.30
CA GLU A 30 0.97 -13.44 -25.98
C GLU A 30 2.23 -14.03 -26.65
N GLN A 31 3.14 -13.17 -27.10
CA GLN A 31 4.38 -13.55 -27.75
C GLN A 31 5.52 -13.84 -26.76
N GLY A 32 5.24 -13.79 -25.45
CA GLY A 32 6.24 -13.98 -24.39
C GLY A 32 7.18 -12.80 -24.18
N GLN A 33 6.86 -11.62 -24.70
CA GLN A 33 7.67 -10.42 -24.52
C GLN A 33 7.27 -9.71 -23.20
N LEU A 34 8.25 -9.15 -22.51
CA LEU A 34 8.06 -8.43 -21.26
C LEU A 34 7.18 -7.19 -21.45
N ILE A 35 6.11 -7.10 -20.69
CA ILE A 35 5.27 -5.90 -20.54
C ILE A 35 5.73 -5.13 -19.30
N SER A 36 5.68 -5.79 -18.14
CA SER A 36 6.06 -5.20 -16.86
C SER A 36 6.69 -6.22 -15.91
N GLN A 37 7.43 -5.72 -14.93
CA GLN A 37 7.96 -6.53 -13.84
C GLN A 37 7.85 -5.75 -12.53
N THR A 38 7.19 -6.33 -11.55
CA THR A 38 7.10 -5.79 -10.19
C THR A 38 7.97 -6.61 -9.27
N THR A 39 8.88 -5.94 -8.56
CA THR A 39 9.79 -6.55 -7.58
C THR A 39 9.54 -6.00 -6.19
N ALA A 40 9.60 -6.86 -5.17
CA ALA A 40 9.59 -6.47 -3.78
C ALA A 40 11.02 -6.23 -3.28
N GLU A 41 11.22 -5.14 -2.55
CA GLU A 41 12.42 -4.90 -1.76
C GLU A 41 12.12 -5.09 -0.27
N PHE A 42 13.13 -5.51 0.50
CA PHE A 42 13.04 -5.77 1.93
C PHE A 42 14.01 -4.88 2.70
N ASP A 43 13.61 -4.49 3.90
CA ASP A 43 14.49 -3.79 4.83
C ASP A 43 15.41 -4.77 5.58
N SER A 44 16.28 -4.22 6.45
CA SER A 44 17.21 -5.03 7.26
C SER A 44 16.54 -5.95 8.29
N GLN A 45 15.24 -5.76 8.55
CA GLN A 45 14.43 -6.60 9.43
C GLN A 45 13.59 -7.62 8.63
N ASN A 46 13.85 -7.76 7.32
CA ASN A 46 13.11 -8.64 6.41
C ASN A 46 11.62 -8.30 6.27
N ARG A 47 11.25 -7.02 6.45
CA ARG A 47 9.91 -6.49 6.15
C ARG A 47 9.91 -5.92 4.74
N ILE A 48 8.76 -5.93 4.07
CA ILE A 48 8.64 -5.36 2.72
C ILE A 48 8.86 -3.84 2.82
N ARG A 49 9.96 -3.34 2.23
CA ARG A 49 10.25 -1.93 2.09
C ARG A 49 9.42 -1.28 0.99
N GLY A 50 9.14 -2.00 -0.08
CA GLY A 50 8.33 -1.50 -1.18
C GLY A 50 8.21 -2.47 -2.34
N PHE A 51 7.35 -2.10 -3.27
CA PHE A 51 7.20 -2.74 -4.57
C PHE A 51 7.55 -1.74 -5.67
N PHE A 52 8.34 -2.17 -6.65
CA PHE A 52 8.83 -1.35 -7.75
C PHE A 52 8.41 -1.97 -9.07
N CYS A 53 7.63 -1.25 -9.87
CA CYS A 53 7.13 -1.70 -11.16
C CYS A 53 7.97 -1.10 -12.30
N TYR A 54 8.73 -1.94 -12.97
CA TYR A 54 9.41 -1.64 -14.22
C TYR A 54 8.45 -1.90 -15.39
N THR A 55 8.40 -0.99 -16.35
CA THR A 55 7.61 -1.15 -17.59
C THR A 55 8.54 -1.18 -18.79
N ALA A 56 8.45 -2.23 -19.62
CA ALA A 56 9.34 -2.43 -20.75
C ALA A 56 9.24 -1.31 -21.79
N ALA A 57 8.03 -0.81 -22.07
CA ALA A 57 7.80 0.29 -23.03
C ALA A 57 8.47 1.61 -22.58
N ALA A 58 8.58 1.85 -21.27
CA ALA A 58 9.26 3.04 -20.74
C ALA A 58 10.76 2.82 -20.50
N GLY A 59 11.21 1.57 -20.39
CA GLY A 59 12.59 1.20 -20.09
C GLY A 59 13.06 1.61 -18.69
N ARG A 60 12.10 1.85 -17.76
CA ARG A 60 12.38 2.34 -16.40
C ARG A 60 11.27 1.96 -15.41
N ILE A 61 11.50 2.22 -14.12
CA ILE A 61 10.47 2.11 -13.10
C ILE A 61 9.43 3.22 -13.32
N THR A 62 8.16 2.81 -13.47
CA THR A 62 7.02 3.70 -13.75
C THR A 62 6.05 3.84 -12.59
N ALA A 63 6.14 2.95 -11.61
CA ALA A 63 5.37 3.04 -10.37
C ALA A 63 6.13 2.38 -9.22
N CYS A 64 5.94 2.88 -8.02
CA CYS A 64 6.37 2.17 -6.82
C CYS A 64 5.45 2.50 -5.65
N ARG A 65 5.38 1.55 -4.71
CA ARG A 65 4.80 1.72 -3.37
C ARG A 65 5.91 1.54 -2.36
N ILE A 66 6.05 2.48 -1.44
CA ILE A 66 7.03 2.44 -0.35
C ILE A 66 6.28 2.38 0.97
N TYR A 67 6.60 1.39 1.80
CA TYR A 67 6.00 1.17 3.11
C TYR A 67 6.78 1.88 4.20
N HIS A 68 6.05 2.42 5.16
CA HIS A 68 6.59 3.02 6.37
C HIS A 68 6.21 2.16 7.56
N TYR A 69 7.14 2.02 8.52
CA TYR A 69 6.96 1.21 9.73
C TYR A 69 7.31 2.03 10.96
N HIS A 70 6.49 1.93 11.98
CA HIS A 70 6.83 2.50 13.28
C HIS A 70 8.13 1.92 13.83
N THR A 71 8.86 2.77 14.54
CA THR A 71 10.01 2.32 15.34
C THR A 71 9.52 1.37 16.44
N PRO A 72 10.31 0.33 16.83
CA PRO A 72 9.91 -0.58 17.90
C PRO A 72 9.39 0.16 19.15
N PRO A 73 8.38 -0.38 19.86
CA PRO A 73 7.98 -1.79 19.87
C PRO A 73 6.92 -2.21 18.84
N PHE A 74 6.43 -1.30 18.00
CA PHE A 74 5.34 -1.58 17.05
C PHE A 74 5.92 -1.90 15.67
N ALA A 75 6.12 -3.18 15.38
CA ALA A 75 6.60 -3.66 14.08
C ALA A 75 5.49 -3.68 12.99
N GLN A 76 4.38 -2.96 13.20
CA GLN A 76 3.28 -2.88 12.25
C GLN A 76 3.54 -1.80 11.21
N GLU A 77 3.02 -2.05 10.00
CA GLU A 77 2.99 -1.07 8.92
C GLU A 77 2.26 0.20 9.39
N ASP A 78 2.91 1.34 9.23
CA ASP A 78 2.39 2.66 9.60
C ASP A 78 1.60 3.28 8.44
N GLY A 79 1.93 2.86 7.23
CA GLY A 79 1.32 3.32 6.00
C GLY A 79 2.22 3.07 4.80
N PHE A 80 1.81 3.62 3.68
CA PHE A 80 2.60 3.58 2.45
C PHE A 80 2.46 4.87 1.65
N ALA A 81 3.39 5.09 0.72
CA ALA A 81 3.31 6.14 -0.28
C ALA A 81 3.38 5.52 -1.68
N ASP A 82 2.46 5.90 -2.55
CA ASP A 82 2.41 5.49 -3.95
C ASP A 82 2.98 6.58 -4.84
N TYR A 83 3.86 6.17 -5.76
CA TYR A 83 4.48 7.02 -6.75
C TYR A 83 4.18 6.51 -8.14
N ARG A 84 4.01 7.43 -9.10
CA ARG A 84 3.83 7.13 -10.52
C ARG A 84 4.70 8.03 -11.38
N ASP A 85 5.22 7.47 -12.46
CA ASP A 85 5.95 8.24 -13.48
C ASP A 85 4.97 9.08 -14.30
N THR A 86 5.23 10.37 -14.35
CA THR A 86 4.48 11.37 -15.14
C THR A 86 5.22 11.80 -16.42
N GLY A 87 6.29 11.07 -16.78
CA GLY A 87 7.17 11.41 -17.89
C GLY A 87 8.45 12.15 -17.46
N ASN A 88 8.41 12.84 -16.32
CA ASN A 88 9.54 13.58 -15.73
C ASN A 88 10.15 12.88 -14.51
N GLY A 89 9.87 11.59 -14.33
CA GLY A 89 10.27 10.79 -13.17
C GLY A 89 9.09 10.47 -12.25
N LEU A 90 9.41 9.74 -11.18
CA LEU A 90 8.42 9.34 -10.19
C LEU A 90 7.94 10.55 -9.38
N GLN A 91 6.64 10.73 -9.31
CA GLN A 91 5.97 11.74 -8.49
C GLN A 91 5.02 11.07 -7.52
N LEU A 92 4.91 11.63 -6.31
CA LEU A 92 3.96 11.19 -5.30
C LEU A 92 2.54 11.28 -5.85
N LEU A 93 1.78 10.20 -5.73
CA LEU A 93 0.37 10.15 -6.12
C LEU A 93 -0.55 10.30 -4.91
N CYS A 94 -0.31 9.50 -3.88
CA CYS A 94 -1.02 9.52 -2.62
C CYS A 94 -0.16 8.83 -1.54
N TYR A 95 -0.53 9.02 -0.29
CA TYR A 95 0.06 8.28 0.83
C TYR A 95 -0.98 8.02 1.91
N THR A 96 -0.68 7.04 2.75
CA THR A 96 -1.56 6.66 3.86
C THR A 96 -0.82 6.74 5.18
N HIS A 97 -1.61 6.90 6.24
CA HIS A 97 -1.14 6.80 7.61
C HIS A 97 -2.13 5.97 8.42
N SER A 98 -1.64 4.87 8.96
CA SER A 98 -2.46 3.92 9.74
C SER A 98 -2.11 4.02 11.22
N TYR A 99 -3.11 4.07 12.07
CA TYR A 99 -2.90 4.14 13.51
C TYR A 99 -4.04 3.47 14.28
N ARG A 100 -3.67 2.96 15.45
CA ARG A 100 -4.64 2.38 16.37
C ARG A 100 -5.22 3.48 17.25
N ILE A 101 -6.55 3.61 17.27
CA ILE A 101 -7.26 4.56 18.12
C ILE A 101 -7.52 3.97 19.51
N SER A 102 -7.88 2.68 19.55
CA SER A 102 -8.14 1.93 20.77
C SER A 102 -7.79 0.45 20.58
N ALA A 103 -8.01 -0.37 21.60
CA ALA A 103 -7.88 -1.83 21.45
C ALA A 103 -8.88 -2.39 20.42
N GLN A 104 -10.03 -1.72 20.25
CA GLN A 104 -11.13 -2.16 19.40
C GLN A 104 -11.18 -1.48 18.03
N THR A 105 -10.44 -0.39 17.82
CA THR A 105 -10.57 0.40 16.60
C THR A 105 -9.22 0.87 16.06
N ALA A 106 -9.11 0.86 14.74
CA ALA A 106 -7.98 1.43 14.01
C ALA A 106 -8.50 2.27 12.83
N ARG A 107 -7.66 3.15 12.31
CA ARG A 107 -7.97 4.03 11.20
C ARG A 107 -6.79 4.12 10.25
N CYS A 108 -7.07 4.23 8.96
CA CYS A 108 -6.09 4.52 7.92
C CYS A 108 -6.54 5.76 7.16
N ASP A 109 -5.80 6.84 7.30
CA ASP A 109 -6.02 8.10 6.58
C ASP A 109 -5.35 8.05 5.21
N TRP A 110 -6.05 8.56 4.18
CA TRP A 110 -5.57 8.65 2.82
C TRP A 110 -5.42 10.11 2.41
N PHE A 111 -4.23 10.48 2.00
CA PHE A 111 -3.86 11.82 1.59
C PHE A 111 -3.52 11.86 0.11
N ASP A 112 -3.85 12.95 -0.57
CA ASP A 112 -3.37 13.21 -1.92
C ASP A 112 -1.89 13.68 -1.92
N ALA A 113 -1.36 13.97 -3.10
CA ALA A 113 0.02 14.44 -3.26
C ALA A 113 0.28 15.82 -2.63
N GLN A 114 -0.77 16.60 -2.34
CA GLN A 114 -0.71 17.92 -1.71
C GLN A 114 -0.79 17.84 -0.18
N GLY A 115 -1.09 16.65 0.35
CA GLY A 115 -1.24 16.44 1.78
C GLY A 115 -2.66 16.70 2.30
N GLU A 116 -3.64 16.81 1.39
CA GLU A 116 -5.03 16.95 1.77
C GLU A 116 -5.64 15.58 2.05
N LEU A 117 -6.32 15.45 3.19
CA LEU A 117 -7.05 14.23 3.57
C LEU A 117 -8.23 14.03 2.61
N THR A 118 -8.20 12.94 1.84
CA THR A 118 -9.24 12.65 0.83
C THR A 118 -10.35 11.78 1.39
N TYR A 119 -10.02 10.76 2.13
CA TYR A 119 -10.93 9.87 2.85
C TYR A 119 -10.15 9.08 3.91
N TYR A 120 -10.86 8.31 4.74
CA TYR A 120 -10.23 7.38 5.66
C TYR A 120 -11.00 6.07 5.74
N ASP A 121 -10.26 4.99 5.98
CA ASP A 121 -10.80 3.68 6.25
C ASP A 121 -10.88 3.45 7.76
N TRP A 122 -11.98 2.85 8.19
CA TRP A 122 -12.25 2.51 9.57
C TRP A 122 -12.21 1.00 9.76
N PHE A 123 -11.55 0.57 10.82
CA PHE A 123 -11.39 -0.83 11.17
C PHE A 123 -11.89 -1.08 12.60
N VAL A 124 -12.55 -2.20 12.80
CA VAL A 124 -13.02 -2.66 14.12
C VAL A 124 -12.37 -4.00 14.46
N HIS A 125 -12.05 -4.20 15.74
CA HIS A 125 -11.49 -5.46 16.19
C HIS A 125 -12.57 -6.54 16.19
N ASP A 126 -12.29 -7.64 15.49
CA ASP A 126 -13.08 -8.85 15.53
C ASP A 126 -12.48 -9.78 16.59
N PRO A 127 -13.20 -10.04 17.71
CA PRO A 127 -12.68 -10.88 18.79
C PRO A 127 -12.57 -12.36 18.41
N ASP A 128 -13.31 -12.81 17.38
CA ASP A 128 -13.34 -14.23 16.99
C ASP A 128 -12.07 -14.61 16.22
N ILE A 129 -11.52 -13.67 15.43
CA ILE A 129 -10.28 -13.87 14.68
C ILE A 129 -9.07 -13.13 15.28
N GLY A 130 -9.30 -12.24 16.24
CA GLY A 130 -8.24 -11.49 16.92
C GLY A 130 -7.60 -10.38 16.08
N GLU A 131 -8.22 -9.97 14.97
CA GLU A 131 -7.72 -8.99 14.02
C GLU A 131 -8.65 -7.79 13.87
N HIS A 132 -8.13 -6.70 13.29
CA HIS A 132 -8.95 -5.56 12.89
C HIS A 132 -9.47 -5.81 11.46
N ILE A 133 -10.80 -5.81 11.32
CA ILE A 133 -11.48 -5.96 10.03
C ILE A 133 -11.96 -4.61 9.52
N TYR A 134 -11.94 -4.45 8.21
CA TYR A 134 -12.47 -3.25 7.54
C TYR A 134 -13.96 -3.09 7.82
N ALA A 135 -14.36 -1.90 8.30
CA ALA A 135 -15.73 -1.56 8.65
C ALA A 135 -16.36 -0.53 7.68
N GLY A 136 -15.57 0.28 6.99
CA GLY A 136 -16.06 1.22 6.00
C GLY A 136 -15.04 2.28 5.63
N THR A 137 -15.32 2.98 4.51
CA THR A 137 -14.60 4.18 4.04
C THR A 137 -15.49 5.40 4.22
N TYR A 138 -14.92 6.48 4.72
CA TYR A 138 -15.64 7.71 5.07
C TYR A 138 -14.93 8.95 4.53
N LEU A 139 -15.69 9.96 4.18
CA LEU A 139 -15.14 11.27 3.83
C LEU A 139 -14.69 12.05 5.08
N PRO A 140 -13.78 13.01 4.97
CA PRO A 140 -13.23 13.75 6.12
C PRO A 140 -14.27 14.41 7.04
N HIS A 141 -15.44 14.78 6.51
CA HIS A 141 -16.53 15.40 7.25
C HIS A 141 -17.53 14.40 7.87
N GLU A 142 -17.43 13.12 7.54
CA GLU A 142 -18.30 12.06 8.07
C GLU A 142 -17.73 11.53 9.37
N THR A 143 -18.01 12.21 10.48
CA THR A 143 -17.41 11.92 11.79
C THR A 143 -18.38 11.32 12.81
N GLU A 144 -19.61 11.04 12.43
CA GLU A 144 -20.68 10.59 13.34
C GLU A 144 -20.38 9.30 14.10
N HIS A 145 -19.57 8.42 13.50
CA HIS A 145 -19.14 7.15 14.10
C HIS A 145 -17.86 7.29 14.95
N LEU A 146 -17.19 8.46 14.92
CA LEU A 146 -15.97 8.69 15.68
C LEU A 146 -16.31 9.08 17.12
N PRO A 147 -15.56 8.60 18.12
CA PRO A 147 -15.64 9.16 19.47
C PRO A 147 -15.35 10.66 19.47
N ALA A 148 -16.09 11.42 20.28
CA ALA A 148 -16.02 12.89 20.30
C ALA A 148 -14.61 13.47 20.52
N ASN A 149 -13.71 12.73 21.16
CA ASN A 149 -12.32 13.12 21.40
C ASN A 149 -11.38 12.84 20.22
N GLN A 150 -11.87 12.26 19.11
CA GLN A 150 -11.07 11.88 17.94
C GLN A 150 -11.45 12.61 16.66
N ILE A 151 -12.30 13.63 16.78
CA ILE A 151 -12.75 14.47 15.65
C ILE A 151 -11.67 15.47 15.20
N GLN A 152 -10.55 15.57 15.91
CA GLN A 152 -9.45 16.45 15.51
C GLN A 152 -8.71 15.88 14.31
N PRO A 153 -8.47 16.67 13.25
CA PRO A 153 -7.67 16.25 12.13
C PRO A 153 -6.25 15.90 12.62
N TYR A 154 -5.83 14.69 12.37
CA TYR A 154 -4.45 14.28 12.61
C TYR A 154 -3.58 14.91 11.52
N LEU A 155 -2.67 15.80 11.91
CA LEU A 155 -1.62 16.29 11.03
C LEU A 155 -0.40 15.40 11.21
N PRO A 156 -0.02 14.57 10.21
CA PRO A 156 1.20 13.79 10.29
C PRO A 156 2.39 14.74 10.40
N VAL A 157 3.17 14.61 11.45
CA VAL A 157 4.47 15.29 11.57
C VAL A 157 5.47 14.41 10.85
N TYR A 158 5.77 14.72 9.60
CA TYR A 158 6.91 14.14 8.92
C TYR A 158 8.18 14.81 9.46
N THR A 159 8.97 14.06 10.21
CA THR A 159 10.38 14.43 10.47
C THR A 159 11.20 13.77 9.36
N ASP A 160 11.89 14.61 8.58
CA ASP A 160 12.88 14.22 7.56
C ASP A 160 13.94 13.25 8.10
#